data_d0e1fa227a30aa9c2228e53e9386c488
#
_entry.id   d0e1fa227a30aa9c2228e53e9386c488
#
_cell.length_a   1.000
_cell.length_b   1.000
_cell.length_c   1.000
_cell.angle_alpha   90.00
_cell.angle_beta   90.00
_cell.angle_gamma   90.00
#
_symmetry.space_group_name_H-M   'P 1'
#
loop_
_entity.id
_entity.type
_entity.pdbx_description
1 polymer ?
#
loop_
_entity_poly.entity_id
_entity_poly.type
_entity_poly.pdbx_seq_one_letter_code
_entity_poly.pdbx_strand_id
1 'polypeptide(L)'
;TAMHLARMMGDVGQVTTIECGHQYAEIARKNFERNGLADRIHLVEGSAKTILPQLGKQYYDLIFIDGGKQDYLEYTRKSELLLSERGVIIVDDVFFHGDALNAQPQTDKGRGCKALLDAYREREDLGKLLLPVGNGLLMLFRK
;
A
#
# COMPACT_ATOMS: atom_id res chain seq x y z
N THR A 1 5.49 -5.77 7.69
CA THR A 1 4.72 -4.52 7.88
C THR A 1 3.45 -4.77 8.71
N ALA A 2 2.49 -5.66 8.31
CA ALA A 2 1.19 -5.85 8.97
C ALA A 2 1.27 -6.10 10.48
N MET A 3 2.17 -6.97 10.94
CA MET A 3 2.36 -7.26 12.37
C MET A 3 2.86 -6.05 13.17
N HIS A 4 3.72 -5.21 12.57
CA HIS A 4 4.19 -3.99 13.22
C HIS A 4 3.05 -2.99 13.38
N LEU A 5 2.25 -2.78 12.32
CA LEU A 5 1.07 -1.93 12.39
C LEU A 5 0.09 -2.41 13.45
N ALA A 6 -0.23 -3.72 13.48
CA ALA A 6 -1.11 -4.28 14.48
C ALA A 6 -0.61 -4.06 15.92
N ARG A 7 0.69 -4.19 16.16
CA ARG A 7 1.29 -3.93 17.48
C ARG A 7 1.24 -2.46 17.87
N MET A 8 1.53 -1.56 16.92
CA MET A 8 1.55 -0.11 17.19
C MET A 8 0.17 0.46 17.52
N MET A 9 -0.91 -0.11 16.96
CA MET A 9 -2.28 0.34 17.23
C MET A 9 -2.82 -0.08 18.60
N GLY A 10 -2.09 -0.87 19.38
CA GLY A 10 -2.61 -1.39 20.65
C GLY A 10 -3.90 -2.21 20.42
N ASP A 11 -4.85 -2.20 21.33
CA ASP A 11 -6.04 -3.05 21.28
C ASP A 11 -7.23 -2.45 20.49
N VAL A 12 -7.06 -1.27 19.91
CA VAL A 12 -8.18 -0.51 19.31
C VAL A 12 -8.27 -0.61 17.79
N GLY A 13 -7.23 -1.11 17.11
CA GLY A 13 -7.17 -1.14 15.65
C GLY A 13 -7.13 -2.55 15.06
N GLN A 14 -7.56 -2.66 13.82
CA GLN A 14 -7.45 -3.88 13.01
C GLN A 14 -6.66 -3.61 11.74
N VAL A 15 -5.99 -4.63 11.23
CA VAL A 15 -5.24 -4.59 9.97
C VAL A 15 -5.91 -5.53 8.98
N THR A 16 -6.22 -5.04 7.79
CA THR A 16 -6.51 -5.90 6.65
C THR A 16 -5.25 -5.97 5.78
N THR A 17 -4.77 -7.17 5.50
CA THR A 17 -3.62 -7.38 4.61
C THR A 17 -4.01 -8.28 3.44
N ILE A 18 -3.57 -7.92 2.24
CA ILE A 18 -3.85 -8.67 1.01
C ILE A 18 -2.56 -9.32 0.55
N GLU A 19 -2.60 -10.62 0.29
CA GLU A 19 -1.48 -11.39 -0.23
C GLU A 19 -1.93 -12.29 -1.39
N CYS A 20 -1.29 -12.15 -2.55
CA CYS A 20 -1.65 -12.94 -3.74
C CYS A 20 -0.94 -14.31 -3.82
N GLY A 21 0.14 -14.48 -3.11
CA GLY A 21 0.92 -15.71 -3.10
C GLY A 21 0.45 -16.67 -2.00
N HIS A 22 -0.16 -17.79 -2.39
CA HIS A 22 -0.67 -18.79 -1.44
C HIS A 22 0.38 -19.19 -0.37
N GLN A 23 1.60 -19.48 -0.77
CA GLN A 23 2.68 -19.86 0.15
C GLN A 23 3.00 -18.74 1.16
N TYR A 24 3.00 -17.48 0.71
CA TYR A 24 3.25 -16.33 1.59
C TYR A 24 2.07 -16.07 2.53
N ALA A 25 0.83 -16.27 2.06
CA ALA A 25 -0.36 -16.18 2.89
C ALA A 25 -0.33 -17.21 4.03
N GLU A 26 0.06 -18.46 3.74
CA GLU A 26 0.24 -19.53 4.73
C GLU A 26 1.30 -19.16 5.79
N ILE A 27 2.45 -18.66 5.34
CA ILE A 27 3.53 -18.21 6.25
C ILE A 27 3.04 -17.05 7.12
N ALA A 28 2.31 -16.10 6.53
CA ALA A 28 1.77 -14.96 7.24
C ALA A 28 0.79 -15.39 8.33
N ARG A 29 -0.18 -16.28 8.05
CA ARG A 29 -1.13 -16.82 9.04
C ARG A 29 -0.40 -17.44 10.22
N LYS A 30 0.55 -18.33 9.97
CA LYS A 30 1.35 -18.97 11.02
C LYS A 30 2.12 -17.96 11.88
N ASN A 31 2.63 -16.89 11.27
CA ASN A 31 3.32 -15.83 11.99
C ASN A 31 2.36 -15.00 12.84
N PHE A 32 1.14 -14.72 12.36
CA PHE A 32 0.13 -13.99 13.12
C PHE A 32 -0.32 -14.79 14.34
N GLU A 33 -0.59 -16.09 14.17
CA GLU A 33 -0.94 -17.01 15.26
C GLU A 33 0.15 -17.09 16.33
N ARG A 34 1.40 -17.35 15.91
CA ARG A 34 2.56 -17.44 16.82
C ARG A 34 2.82 -16.19 17.64
N ASN A 35 2.38 -15.04 17.13
CA ASN A 35 2.58 -13.74 17.77
C ASN A 35 1.32 -13.21 18.47
N GLY A 36 0.25 -14.00 18.55
CA GLY A 36 -1.01 -13.58 19.18
C GLY A 36 -1.70 -12.42 18.48
N LEU A 37 -1.57 -12.33 17.15
CA LEU A 37 -2.12 -11.24 16.34
C LEU A 37 -3.20 -11.71 15.34
N ALA A 38 -3.57 -13.00 15.38
CA ALA A 38 -4.52 -13.58 14.44
C ALA A 38 -5.91 -12.92 14.50
N ASP A 39 -6.36 -12.52 15.68
CA ASP A 39 -7.66 -11.85 15.89
C ASP A 39 -7.63 -10.36 15.45
N ARG A 40 -6.46 -9.83 15.15
CA ARG A 40 -6.26 -8.41 14.83
C ARG A 40 -5.81 -8.17 13.40
N ILE A 41 -5.39 -9.22 12.70
CA ILE A 41 -4.94 -9.11 11.31
C ILE A 41 -5.81 -9.99 10.44
N HIS A 42 -6.67 -9.35 9.65
CA HIS A 42 -7.50 -10.03 8.65
C HIS A 42 -6.70 -10.21 7.36
N LEU A 43 -6.28 -11.45 7.08
CA LEU A 43 -5.57 -11.79 5.84
C LEU A 43 -6.58 -12.17 4.75
N VAL A 44 -6.57 -11.43 3.66
CA VAL A 44 -7.34 -11.71 2.44
C VAL A 44 -6.39 -12.25 1.38
N GLU A 45 -6.58 -13.50 0.98
CA GLU A 45 -5.78 -14.12 -0.06
C GLU A 45 -6.36 -13.82 -1.44
N GLY A 46 -5.55 -13.27 -2.31
CA GLY A 46 -5.93 -12.92 -3.67
C GLY A 46 -5.21 -11.71 -4.22
N SER A 47 -5.51 -11.38 -5.47
CA SER A 47 -4.92 -10.20 -6.13
C SER A 47 -5.53 -8.91 -5.58
N ALA A 48 -4.70 -7.92 -5.25
CA ALA A 48 -5.16 -6.62 -4.83
C ALA A 48 -6.06 -5.93 -5.89
N LYS A 49 -5.86 -6.22 -7.17
CA LYS A 49 -6.72 -5.71 -8.26
C LYS A 49 -8.18 -6.13 -8.09
N THR A 50 -8.39 -7.36 -7.65
CA THR A 50 -9.73 -7.94 -7.46
C THR A 50 -10.28 -7.70 -6.06
N ILE A 51 -9.42 -7.68 -5.05
CA ILE A 51 -9.84 -7.54 -3.64
C ILE A 51 -10.20 -6.09 -3.30
N LEU A 52 -9.38 -5.10 -3.68
CA LEU A 52 -9.63 -3.70 -3.32
C LEU A 52 -11.05 -3.22 -3.65
N PRO A 53 -11.63 -3.51 -4.84
CA PRO A 53 -13.02 -3.13 -5.13
C PRO A 53 -14.06 -3.84 -4.26
N GLN A 54 -13.72 -4.99 -3.65
CA GLN A 54 -14.63 -5.79 -2.83
C GLN A 54 -14.63 -5.40 -1.35
N LEU A 55 -13.62 -4.63 -0.90
CA LEU A 55 -13.53 -4.17 0.49
C LEU A 55 -14.68 -3.22 0.87
N GLY A 56 -15.45 -2.77 -0.11
CA GLY A 56 -16.65 -1.97 0.09
C GLY A 56 -16.36 -0.58 0.65
N LYS A 57 -17.32 -0.04 1.43
CA LYS A 57 -17.18 1.28 2.05
C LYS A 57 -16.47 1.21 3.41
N GLN A 58 -15.47 0.36 3.55
CA GLN A 58 -14.62 0.39 4.73
C GLN A 58 -13.64 1.55 4.59
N TYR A 59 -13.62 2.44 5.58
CA TYR A 59 -12.71 3.57 5.58
C TYR A 59 -11.46 3.20 6.38
N TYR A 60 -10.32 3.27 5.71
CA TYR A 60 -9.00 2.98 6.31
C TYR A 60 -8.30 4.29 6.67
N ASP A 61 -7.78 4.38 7.89
CA ASP A 61 -7.00 5.53 8.34
C ASP A 61 -5.56 5.49 7.83
N LEU A 62 -5.05 4.29 7.55
CA LEU A 62 -3.76 4.08 6.93
C LEU A 62 -3.85 2.99 5.88
N ILE A 63 -3.39 3.28 4.68
CA ILE A 63 -3.22 2.30 3.60
C ILE A 63 -1.74 2.28 3.22
N PHE A 64 -1.10 1.11 3.38
CA PHE A 64 0.30 0.91 3.02
C PHE A 64 0.39 0.03 1.77
N ILE A 65 1.00 0.55 0.71
CA ILE A 65 1.12 -0.12 -0.59
C ILE A 65 2.57 -0.53 -0.80
N ASP A 66 2.82 -1.84 -0.81
CA ASP A 66 4.12 -2.46 -1.09
C ASP A 66 3.93 -3.76 -1.90
N GLY A 67 3.17 -3.66 -2.97
CA GLY A 67 2.83 -4.78 -3.86
C GLY A 67 3.62 -4.79 -5.16
N GLY A 68 2.99 -5.33 -6.21
CA GLY A 68 3.56 -5.32 -7.57
C GLY A 68 3.65 -3.89 -8.11
N LYS A 69 4.87 -3.39 -8.27
CA LYS A 69 5.15 -1.98 -8.59
C LYS A 69 4.62 -1.53 -9.96
N GLN A 70 4.51 -2.46 -10.90
CA GLN A 70 3.89 -2.21 -12.20
C GLN A 70 2.41 -1.76 -12.10
N ASP A 71 1.75 -2.08 -11.00
CA ASP A 71 0.33 -1.81 -10.75
C ASP A 71 0.08 -0.70 -9.71
N TYR A 72 1.12 -0.01 -9.26
CA TYR A 72 1.04 1.00 -8.20
C TYR A 72 0.02 2.10 -8.47
N LEU A 73 -0.06 2.60 -9.69
CA LEU A 73 -1.04 3.62 -10.06
C LEU A 73 -2.48 3.12 -9.86
N GLU A 74 -2.76 1.88 -10.27
CA GLU A 74 -4.08 1.27 -10.11
C GLU A 74 -4.41 1.04 -8.63
N TYR A 75 -3.46 0.48 -7.87
CA TYR A 75 -3.66 0.25 -6.43
C TYR A 75 -3.91 1.55 -5.69
N THR A 76 -3.16 2.60 -5.98
CA THR A 76 -3.31 3.90 -5.31
C THR A 76 -4.67 4.53 -5.61
N ARG A 77 -5.10 4.53 -6.87
CA ARG A 77 -6.43 5.05 -7.27
C ARG A 77 -7.58 4.31 -6.59
N LYS A 78 -7.50 2.98 -6.50
CA LYS A 78 -8.51 2.19 -5.78
C LYS A 78 -8.47 2.45 -4.28
N SER A 79 -7.29 2.65 -3.71
CA SER A 79 -7.10 2.96 -2.30
C SER A 79 -7.66 4.33 -1.90
N GLU A 80 -7.64 5.32 -2.79
CA GLU A 80 -8.27 6.63 -2.52
C GLU A 80 -9.76 6.51 -2.20
N LEU A 81 -10.46 5.55 -2.80
CA LEU A 81 -11.89 5.31 -2.56
C LEU A 81 -12.17 4.68 -1.18
N LEU A 82 -11.15 4.06 -0.59
CA LEU A 82 -11.21 3.38 0.70
C LEU A 82 -10.67 4.23 1.85
N LEU A 83 -10.08 5.39 1.54
CA LEU A 83 -9.40 6.23 2.51
C LEU A 83 -10.40 7.05 3.33
N SER A 84 -10.26 7.04 4.65
CA SER A 84 -11.02 7.92 5.55
C SER A 84 -10.67 9.39 5.33
N GLU A 85 -11.47 10.31 5.88
CA GLU A 85 -11.25 11.76 5.71
C GLU A 85 -9.88 12.22 6.21
N ARG A 86 -9.38 11.61 7.28
CA ARG A 86 -8.07 11.91 7.88
C ARG A 86 -7.01 10.86 7.57
N GLY A 87 -7.32 9.97 6.62
CA GLY A 87 -6.46 8.85 6.27
C GLY A 87 -5.25 9.25 5.44
N VAL A 88 -4.26 8.38 5.48
CA VAL A 88 -3.00 8.52 4.73
C VAL A 88 -2.77 7.26 3.90
N ILE A 89 -2.43 7.43 2.63
CA ILE A 89 -1.87 6.36 1.79
C ILE A 89 -0.35 6.53 1.79
N ILE A 90 0.36 5.46 2.07
CA ILE A 90 1.82 5.39 1.95
C ILE A 90 2.16 4.36 0.88
N VAL A 91 2.88 4.79 -0.14
CA VAL A 91 3.39 3.91 -1.19
C VAL A 91 4.90 3.78 -1.03
N ASP A 92 5.36 2.55 -0.84
CA ASP A 92 6.77 2.26 -0.61
C ASP A 92 7.53 2.04 -1.93
N ASP A 93 8.84 2.30 -1.87
CA ASP A 93 9.79 1.92 -2.93
C ASP A 93 9.49 2.60 -4.29
N VAL A 94 8.99 3.86 -4.25
CA VAL A 94 8.50 4.58 -5.44
C VAL A 94 9.61 5.04 -6.38
N PHE A 95 10.88 5.08 -5.94
CA PHE A 95 12.02 5.39 -6.81
C PHE A 95 12.55 4.15 -7.53
N PHE A 96 12.28 2.97 -7.01
CA PHE A 96 12.70 1.69 -7.55
C PHE A 96 14.16 1.70 -8.03
N HIS A 97 15.09 1.85 -7.07
CA HIS A 97 16.54 1.94 -7.33
C HIS A 97 16.93 3.05 -8.32
N GLY A 98 16.12 4.10 -8.42
CA GLY A 98 16.33 5.21 -9.33
C GLY A 98 15.73 5.02 -10.73
N ASP A 99 15.27 3.82 -11.09
CA ASP A 99 14.73 3.54 -12.43
C ASP A 99 13.48 4.40 -12.73
N ALA A 100 12.61 4.61 -11.75
CA ALA A 100 11.42 5.45 -11.89
C ALA A 100 11.73 6.94 -12.13
N LEU A 101 12.95 7.39 -11.81
CA LEU A 101 13.38 8.79 -11.99
C LEU A 101 13.94 9.05 -13.39
N ASN A 102 14.21 8.01 -14.17
CA ASN A 102 14.67 8.15 -15.53
C ASN A 102 13.56 8.66 -16.45
N ALA A 103 13.93 9.41 -17.49
CA ALA A 103 12.99 9.82 -18.53
C ALA A 103 12.32 8.60 -19.19
N GLN A 104 13.09 7.52 -19.37
CA GLN A 104 12.64 6.25 -19.91
C GLN A 104 13.07 5.09 -18.98
N PRO A 105 12.22 4.69 -18.03
CA PRO A 105 12.52 3.56 -17.16
C PRO A 105 12.72 2.25 -17.92
N GLN A 106 13.68 1.46 -17.49
CA GLN A 106 14.10 0.23 -18.19
C GLN A 106 13.21 -0.97 -17.83
N THR A 107 12.60 -0.97 -16.64
CA THR A 107 11.82 -2.09 -16.14
C THR A 107 10.33 -1.78 -16.08
N ASP A 108 9.47 -2.83 -16.09
CA ASP A 108 8.03 -2.67 -15.89
C ASP A 108 7.71 -2.06 -14.52
N LYS A 109 8.48 -2.40 -13.51
CA LYS A 109 8.34 -1.86 -12.15
C LYS A 109 8.70 -0.38 -12.12
N GLY A 110 9.82 0.02 -12.74
CA GLY A 110 10.19 1.44 -12.87
C GLY A 110 9.16 2.24 -13.66
N ARG A 111 8.62 1.67 -14.74
CA ARG A 111 7.52 2.29 -15.51
C ARG A 111 6.26 2.49 -14.67
N GLY A 112 5.89 1.49 -13.85
CA GLY A 112 4.73 1.57 -12.95
C GLY A 112 4.92 2.63 -11.86
N CYS A 113 6.09 2.68 -11.23
CA CYS A 113 6.43 3.72 -10.25
C CYS A 113 6.43 5.12 -10.89
N LYS A 114 7.04 5.26 -12.08
CA LYS A 114 7.01 6.53 -12.81
C LYS A 114 5.60 6.97 -13.14
N ALA A 115 4.76 6.07 -13.65
CA ALA A 115 3.36 6.37 -13.96
C ALA A 115 2.59 6.88 -12.73
N LEU A 116 2.84 6.29 -11.54
CA LEU A 116 2.32 6.78 -10.28
C LEU A 116 2.81 8.19 -9.98
N LEU A 117 4.12 8.43 -9.99
CA LEU A 117 4.71 9.72 -9.66
C LEU A 117 4.22 10.82 -10.60
N ASP A 118 4.17 10.55 -11.90
CA ASP A 118 3.71 11.52 -12.91
C ASP A 118 2.20 11.82 -12.75
N ALA A 119 1.37 10.80 -12.50
CA ALA A 119 -0.07 10.99 -12.32
C ALA A 119 -0.40 11.81 -11.05
N TYR A 120 0.40 11.71 -9.99
CA TYR A 120 0.14 12.43 -8.75
C TYR A 120 0.89 13.76 -8.64
N ARG A 121 1.87 14.02 -9.51
CA ARG A 121 2.63 15.28 -9.50
C ARG A 121 1.73 16.50 -9.56
N GLU A 122 0.79 16.52 -10.47
CA GLU A 122 -0.07 17.67 -10.78
C GLU A 122 -1.42 17.64 -10.01
N ARG A 123 -1.67 16.63 -9.17
CA ARG A 123 -2.89 16.54 -8.36
C ARG A 123 -2.87 17.61 -7.27
N GLU A 124 -3.78 18.59 -7.33
CA GLU A 124 -3.88 19.69 -6.36
C GLU A 124 -4.90 19.42 -5.24
N ASP A 125 -5.77 18.46 -5.43
CA ASP A 125 -6.83 18.06 -4.49
C ASP A 125 -6.31 17.21 -3.33
N LEU A 126 -5.06 16.71 -3.42
CA LEU A 126 -4.41 15.92 -2.38
C LEU A 126 -3.17 16.63 -1.82
N GLY A 127 -2.95 16.46 -0.54
CA GLY A 127 -1.65 16.68 0.06
C GLY A 127 -0.69 15.58 -0.35
N LYS A 128 0.56 15.95 -0.68
CA LYS A 128 1.59 15.03 -1.16
C LYS A 128 2.89 15.28 -0.44
N LEU A 129 3.55 14.22 -0.02
CA LEU A 129 4.90 14.30 0.53
C LEU A 129 5.73 13.16 -0.04
N LEU A 130 6.83 13.50 -0.69
CA LEU A 130 7.79 12.54 -1.22
C LEU A 130 9.03 12.54 -0.33
N LEU A 131 9.28 11.43 0.34
CA LEU A 131 10.39 11.28 1.29
C LEU A 131 11.49 10.42 0.68
N PRO A 132 12.73 10.88 0.66
CA PRO A 132 13.88 10.12 0.16
C PRO A 132 14.41 9.15 1.23
N VAL A 133 13.51 8.30 1.76
CA VAL A 133 13.83 7.26 2.73
C VAL A 133 13.82 5.91 2.01
N GLY A 134 14.87 5.11 2.18
CA GLY A 134 15.02 3.85 1.43
C GLY A 134 15.03 4.11 -0.08
N ASN A 135 14.13 3.46 -0.81
CA ASN A 135 13.91 3.68 -2.24
C ASN A 135 12.75 4.66 -2.52
N GLY A 136 12.47 5.56 -1.59
CA GLY A 136 11.43 6.58 -1.69
C GLY A 136 10.07 6.16 -1.17
N LEU A 137 9.45 7.02 -0.36
CA LEU A 137 8.10 6.88 0.13
C LEU A 137 7.25 8.02 -0.43
N LEU A 138 6.12 7.70 -1.03
CA LEU A 138 5.09 8.68 -1.40
C LEU A 138 3.96 8.61 -0.38
N MET A 139 3.68 9.74 0.29
CA MET A 139 2.52 9.88 1.17
C MET A 139 1.47 10.75 0.49
N LEU A 140 0.22 10.31 0.54
CA LEU A 140 -0.94 11.00 -0.01
C LEU A 140 -2.01 11.13 1.08
N PHE A 141 -2.64 12.30 1.20
CA PHE A 141 -3.71 12.56 2.16
C PHE A 141 -4.68 13.61 1.63
N ARG A 142 -5.90 13.60 2.12
CA ARG A 142 -6.90 14.62 1.76
C ARG A 142 -6.49 15.98 2.37
N LYS A 143 -6.74 17.05 1.61
CA LYS A 143 -6.55 18.42 2.11
C LYS A 143 -7.73 18.86 2.95
#